data_4d93eb544c6b50755ef4d4a987b302a6
#
_entry.id   4d93eb544c6b50755ef4d4a987b302a6
#
_cell.length_a   1.000
_cell.length_b   1.000
_cell.length_c   1.000
_cell.angle_alpha   90.00
_cell.angle_beta   90.00
_cell.angle_gamma   90.00
#
_symmetry.space_group_name_H-M   'P 1'
#
loop_
_entity.id
_entity.type
_entity.pdbx_description
1 polymer ?
#
loop_
_entity_poly.entity_id
_entity_poly.type
_entity_poly.pdbx_seq_one_letter_code
_entity_poly.pdbx_strand_id
1 'polypeptide(L)'
;MELAIDTTAGTGPMIVCLPMFSTTRATTAAAFGPAFAGAGLRETYLDLPGHGDSPATCRPASQPILDTVCAWLDHHIDAPVLLAGASYGAYLAAGIARQRPDLVRGLLLVCPGVTIAPASRTLPEPHAPTAPTDWLDDAPADLRAHLDAALGHRTPAVVATVLAALTSGGPGDETFQQDLRTGPEYALPDENGDTVFNGPVSVLTGRQDGIVGYADQFRAMRCYPHGTFTVIDEAGHYLPFEQPALLRAHTQAWLRRTHH
;
A
#
# COMPACT_ATOMS: atom_id res chain seq x y z
N MET A 1 3.32 -21.76 7.45
CA MET A 1 2.83 -20.55 8.16
C MET A 1 1.70 -20.01 7.31
N GLU A 2 0.49 -19.93 7.88
CA GLU A 2 -0.72 -19.68 7.08
C GLU A 2 -1.14 -18.21 7.24
N LEU A 3 -1.07 -17.44 6.14
CA LEU A 3 -1.68 -16.13 6.07
C LEU A 3 -3.12 -16.27 5.58
N ALA A 4 -4.03 -15.45 6.07
CA ALA A 4 -5.37 -15.35 5.52
C ALA A 4 -5.30 -14.67 4.14
N ILE A 5 -5.86 -15.33 3.13
CA ILE A 5 -5.80 -14.87 1.74
C ILE A 5 -7.15 -15.01 1.05
N ASP A 6 -7.39 -14.13 0.08
CA ASP A 6 -8.46 -14.27 -0.93
C ASP A 6 -7.81 -14.23 -2.31
N THR A 7 -8.15 -15.18 -3.17
CA THR A 7 -7.62 -15.26 -4.53
C THR A 7 -8.75 -15.29 -5.55
N THR A 8 -8.64 -14.44 -6.59
CA THR A 8 -9.61 -14.42 -7.69
C THR A 8 -9.36 -15.58 -8.67
N ALA A 9 -10.39 -15.94 -9.43
CA ALA A 9 -10.33 -17.03 -10.42
C ALA A 9 -9.58 -16.66 -11.73
N GLY A 10 -8.82 -15.59 -11.78
CA GLY A 10 -8.02 -15.19 -12.95
C GLY A 10 -6.98 -16.24 -13.33
N THR A 11 -6.72 -16.38 -14.62
CA THR A 11 -5.76 -17.36 -15.18
C THR A 11 -4.44 -16.74 -15.65
N GLY A 12 -4.35 -15.40 -15.62
CA GLY A 12 -3.15 -14.65 -16.02
C GLY A 12 -2.07 -14.61 -14.93
N PRO A 13 -1.10 -13.71 -15.08
CA PRO A 13 -0.03 -13.53 -14.11
C PRO A 13 -0.58 -13.26 -12.70
N MET A 14 0.11 -13.82 -11.71
CA MET A 14 -0.26 -13.56 -10.31
C MET A 14 0.18 -12.15 -9.88
N ILE A 15 -0.72 -11.46 -9.19
CA ILE A 15 -0.41 -10.24 -8.46
C ILE A 15 -0.78 -10.43 -7.00
N VAL A 16 0.18 -10.18 -6.11
CA VAL A 16 -0.01 -10.25 -4.66
C VAL A 16 -0.11 -8.84 -4.11
N CYS A 17 -1.20 -8.57 -3.38
CA CYS A 17 -1.56 -7.25 -2.88
C CYS A 17 -1.39 -7.19 -1.37
N LEU A 18 -0.55 -6.26 -0.91
CA LEU A 18 -0.22 -6.05 0.50
C LEU A 18 -1.02 -4.88 1.08
N PRO A 19 -1.68 -5.06 2.24
CA PRO A 19 -2.56 -4.06 2.85
C PRO A 19 -1.80 -2.87 3.43
N MET A 20 -2.50 -1.75 3.59
CA MET A 20 -2.05 -0.65 4.44
C MET A 20 -1.96 -1.10 5.89
N PHE A 21 -1.27 -0.33 6.72
CA PHE A 21 -1.20 -0.59 8.15
C PHE A 21 -2.60 -0.59 8.78
N SER A 22 -2.87 -1.56 9.65
CA SER A 22 -4.16 -1.76 10.33
C SER A 22 -5.36 -1.93 9.39
N THR A 23 -5.14 -2.37 8.14
CA THR A 23 -6.22 -2.73 7.22
C THR A 23 -6.13 -4.20 6.82
N THR A 24 -7.11 -4.66 6.07
CA THR A 24 -7.30 -6.07 5.74
C THR A 24 -7.19 -6.34 4.24
N ARG A 25 -7.15 -7.62 3.88
CA ARG A 25 -7.26 -8.07 2.49
C ARG A 25 -8.54 -7.58 1.82
N ALA A 26 -9.65 -7.44 2.57
CA ALA A 26 -10.92 -6.91 2.05
C ALA A 26 -10.79 -5.43 1.68
N THR A 27 -10.17 -4.60 2.55
CA THR A 27 -9.83 -3.20 2.24
C THR A 27 -8.94 -3.11 1.00
N THR A 28 -7.95 -4.00 0.91
CA THR A 28 -6.99 -4.04 -0.20
C THR A 28 -7.67 -4.43 -1.51
N ALA A 29 -8.59 -5.39 -1.48
CA ALA A 29 -9.39 -5.77 -2.63
C ALA A 29 -10.30 -4.62 -3.10
N ALA A 30 -10.92 -3.88 -2.17
CA ALA A 30 -11.70 -2.69 -2.50
C ALA A 30 -10.84 -1.58 -3.14
N ALA A 31 -9.59 -1.42 -2.71
CA ALA A 31 -8.66 -0.43 -3.23
C ALA A 31 -8.14 -0.76 -4.64
N PHE A 32 -7.73 -2.00 -4.87
CA PHE A 32 -7.01 -2.40 -6.09
C PHE A 32 -7.87 -3.13 -7.12
N GLY A 33 -8.87 -3.91 -6.70
CA GLY A 33 -9.71 -4.71 -7.60
C GLY A 33 -10.29 -3.91 -8.78
N PRO A 34 -10.86 -2.71 -8.56
CA PRO A 34 -11.34 -1.87 -9.66
C PRO A 34 -10.26 -1.49 -10.68
N ALA A 35 -9.01 -1.33 -10.24
CA ALA A 35 -7.89 -0.99 -11.12
C ALA A 35 -7.40 -2.17 -11.96
N PHE A 36 -7.56 -3.40 -11.47
CA PHE A 36 -7.20 -4.63 -12.16
C PHE A 36 -8.32 -5.19 -13.06
N ALA A 37 -9.54 -4.66 -12.93
CA ALA A 37 -10.70 -5.15 -13.67
C ALA A 37 -10.44 -5.23 -15.18
N GLY A 38 -10.62 -6.43 -15.76
CA GLY A 38 -10.38 -6.71 -17.17
C GLY A 38 -8.93 -7.01 -17.55
N ALA A 39 -7.99 -7.02 -16.60
CA ALA A 39 -6.58 -7.33 -16.87
C ALA A 39 -6.28 -8.85 -16.91
N GLY A 40 -7.24 -9.70 -16.52
CA GLY A 40 -7.08 -11.15 -16.51
C GLY A 40 -6.10 -11.69 -15.46
N LEU A 41 -5.70 -10.86 -14.50
CA LEU A 41 -4.76 -11.25 -13.43
C LEU A 41 -5.39 -12.28 -12.49
N ARG A 42 -4.54 -13.11 -11.90
CA ARG A 42 -4.86 -13.87 -10.69
C ARG A 42 -4.49 -13.01 -9.49
N GLU A 43 -5.47 -12.32 -8.94
CA GLU A 43 -5.28 -11.39 -7.83
C GLU A 43 -5.30 -12.15 -6.51
N THR A 44 -4.30 -11.94 -5.67
CA THR A 44 -4.23 -12.50 -4.32
C THR A 44 -4.07 -11.36 -3.31
N TYR A 45 -5.02 -11.26 -2.42
CA TYR A 45 -5.06 -10.30 -1.33
C TYR A 45 -4.78 -11.03 -0.03
N LEU A 46 -3.86 -10.55 0.77
CA LEU A 46 -3.49 -11.19 2.03
C LEU A 46 -3.63 -10.23 3.22
N ASP A 47 -3.87 -10.81 4.39
CA ASP A 47 -3.70 -10.12 5.65
C ASP A 47 -2.27 -10.34 6.14
N LEU A 48 -1.60 -9.27 6.59
CA LEU A 48 -0.28 -9.36 7.22
C LEU A 48 -0.38 -10.05 8.59
N PRO A 49 0.70 -10.65 9.12
CA PRO A 49 0.70 -11.18 10.49
C PRO A 49 0.14 -10.18 11.50
N GLY A 50 -0.79 -10.61 12.34
CA GLY A 50 -1.47 -9.78 13.33
C GLY A 50 -2.48 -8.78 12.77
N HIS A 51 -2.82 -8.88 11.48
CA HIS A 51 -3.85 -8.04 10.83
C HIS A 51 -5.01 -8.93 10.34
N GLY A 52 -6.22 -8.39 10.38
CA GLY A 52 -7.42 -9.11 9.89
C GLY A 52 -7.54 -10.50 10.52
N ASP A 53 -7.60 -11.52 9.67
CA ASP A 53 -7.73 -12.92 10.10
C ASP A 53 -6.37 -13.66 10.17
N SER A 54 -5.24 -13.00 9.85
CA SER A 54 -3.91 -13.60 9.97
C SER A 54 -3.42 -13.57 11.42
N PRO A 55 -3.03 -14.72 12.01
CA PRO A 55 -2.48 -14.74 13.36
C PRO A 55 -1.15 -14.02 13.47
N ALA A 56 -0.83 -13.47 14.65
CA ALA A 56 0.45 -12.86 14.97
C ALA A 56 1.53 -13.95 15.16
N THR A 57 2.02 -14.54 14.08
CA THR A 57 2.94 -15.69 14.10
C THR A 57 4.41 -15.33 14.19
N CYS A 58 4.74 -14.03 14.20
CA CYS A 58 6.09 -13.51 14.34
C CYS A 58 6.09 -12.38 15.38
N ARG A 59 7.27 -11.91 15.77
CA ARG A 59 7.35 -10.73 16.65
C ARG A 59 6.91 -9.46 15.90
N PRO A 60 6.40 -8.42 16.63
CA PRO A 60 5.91 -7.18 16.00
C PRO A 60 7.07 -6.28 15.53
N ALA A 61 7.62 -6.60 14.35
CA ALA A 61 8.67 -5.87 13.69
C ALA A 61 8.55 -6.04 12.17
N SER A 62 8.97 -5.05 11.38
CA SER A 62 8.77 -5.07 9.92
C SER A 62 9.55 -6.19 9.21
N GLN A 63 10.78 -6.49 9.66
CA GLN A 63 11.56 -7.56 9.03
C GLN A 63 10.92 -8.95 9.22
N PRO A 64 10.52 -9.41 10.44
CA PRO A 64 9.82 -10.68 10.61
C PRO A 64 8.49 -10.77 9.82
N ILE A 65 7.77 -9.66 9.67
CA ILE A 65 6.56 -9.61 8.83
C ILE A 65 6.94 -9.83 7.36
N LEU A 66 7.97 -9.13 6.87
CA LEU A 66 8.48 -9.28 5.51
C LEU A 66 8.95 -10.72 5.26
N ASP A 67 9.72 -11.29 6.19
CA ASP A 67 10.21 -12.67 6.11
C ASP A 67 9.04 -13.67 6.04
N THR A 68 7.97 -13.41 6.78
CA THR A 68 6.74 -14.23 6.74
C THR A 68 6.08 -14.18 5.36
N VAL A 69 5.97 -12.99 4.76
CA VAL A 69 5.42 -12.83 3.40
C VAL A 69 6.32 -13.50 2.37
N CYS A 70 7.65 -13.35 2.48
CA CYS A 70 8.60 -14.04 1.58
C CYS A 70 8.49 -15.57 1.69
N ALA A 71 8.40 -16.11 2.90
CA ALA A 71 8.22 -17.54 3.11
C ALA A 71 6.88 -18.04 2.54
N TRP A 72 5.82 -17.24 2.65
CA TRP A 72 4.55 -17.55 1.99
C TRP A 72 4.70 -17.56 0.46
N LEU A 73 5.37 -16.56 -0.13
CA LEU A 73 5.64 -16.51 -1.57
C LEU A 73 6.42 -17.76 -2.02
N ASP A 74 7.53 -18.10 -1.34
CA ASP A 74 8.36 -19.26 -1.66
C ASP A 74 7.56 -20.60 -1.72
N HIS A 75 6.47 -20.70 -0.95
CA HIS A 75 5.63 -21.91 -0.92
C HIS A 75 4.48 -21.92 -1.94
N HIS A 76 4.08 -20.75 -2.46
CA HIS A 76 2.84 -20.60 -3.23
C HIS A 76 3.06 -20.13 -4.67
N ILE A 77 4.30 -19.77 -5.04
CA ILE A 77 4.62 -19.31 -6.39
C ILE A 77 5.69 -20.18 -7.04
N ASP A 78 5.50 -20.47 -8.33
CA ASP A 78 6.47 -21.22 -9.17
C ASP A 78 7.32 -20.27 -10.04
N ALA A 79 7.01 -18.97 -10.04
CA ALA A 79 7.68 -17.94 -10.84
C ALA A 79 7.50 -16.55 -10.17
N PRO A 80 8.38 -15.57 -10.49
CA PRO A 80 8.27 -14.22 -9.95
C PRO A 80 6.89 -13.60 -10.21
N VAL A 81 6.31 -12.97 -9.17
CA VAL A 81 4.98 -12.37 -9.20
C VAL A 81 5.02 -10.85 -9.31
N LEU A 82 3.90 -10.26 -9.68
CA LEU A 82 3.67 -8.83 -9.50
C LEU A 82 3.33 -8.56 -8.04
N LEU A 83 3.89 -7.49 -7.46
CA LEU A 83 3.51 -7.01 -6.13
C LEU A 83 2.82 -5.66 -6.26
N ALA A 84 1.69 -5.53 -5.59
CA ALA A 84 1.02 -4.25 -5.37
C ALA A 84 0.89 -3.98 -3.88
N GLY A 85 0.96 -2.73 -3.48
CA GLY A 85 0.72 -2.34 -2.10
C GLY A 85 0.40 -0.87 -1.96
N ALA A 86 -0.25 -0.54 -0.85
CA ALA A 86 -0.50 0.85 -0.46
C ALA A 86 0.12 1.11 0.91
N SER A 87 0.67 2.30 1.13
CA SER A 87 1.23 2.73 2.41
C SER A 87 2.27 1.73 2.95
N TYR A 88 2.02 1.12 4.11
CA TYR A 88 2.87 0.10 4.72
C TYR A 88 3.02 -1.15 3.85
N GLY A 89 1.94 -1.58 3.17
CA GLY A 89 2.03 -2.69 2.19
C GLY A 89 2.94 -2.38 1.01
N ALA A 90 2.95 -1.13 0.52
CA ALA A 90 3.89 -0.69 -0.49
C ALA A 90 5.34 -0.62 0.03
N TYR A 91 5.52 -0.24 1.29
CA TYR A 91 6.81 -0.27 1.98
C TYR A 91 7.39 -1.68 2.06
N LEU A 92 6.57 -2.66 2.46
CA LEU A 92 6.97 -4.06 2.50
C LEU A 92 7.23 -4.62 1.09
N ALA A 93 6.39 -4.30 0.09
CA ALA A 93 6.61 -4.73 -1.29
C ALA A 93 7.94 -4.21 -1.85
N ALA A 94 8.29 -2.96 -1.56
CA ALA A 94 9.59 -2.39 -1.91
C ALA A 94 10.74 -3.09 -1.14
N GLY A 95 10.54 -3.44 0.13
CA GLY A 95 11.48 -4.23 0.94
C GLY A 95 11.72 -5.62 0.34
N ILE A 96 10.65 -6.32 -0.05
CA ILE A 96 10.75 -7.63 -0.71
C ILE A 96 11.56 -7.50 -2.00
N ALA A 97 11.29 -6.49 -2.84
CA ALA A 97 12.03 -6.32 -4.09
C ALA A 97 13.52 -5.98 -3.87
N ARG A 98 13.90 -5.35 -2.75
CA ARG A 98 15.30 -5.12 -2.39
C ARG A 98 16.00 -6.38 -1.89
N GLN A 99 15.33 -7.18 -1.06
CA GLN A 99 15.92 -8.35 -0.39
C GLN A 99 15.77 -9.65 -1.19
N ARG A 100 14.66 -9.77 -1.92
CA ARG A 100 14.29 -10.96 -2.69
C ARG A 100 13.82 -10.58 -4.11
N PRO A 101 14.67 -9.92 -4.91
CA PRO A 101 14.31 -9.53 -6.29
C PRO A 101 13.95 -10.72 -7.18
N ASP A 102 14.39 -11.92 -6.83
CA ASP A 102 14.06 -13.18 -7.46
C ASP A 102 12.56 -13.53 -7.40
N LEU A 103 11.84 -13.05 -6.38
CA LEU A 103 10.40 -13.25 -6.22
C LEU A 103 9.54 -12.24 -6.98
N VAL A 104 10.14 -11.13 -7.46
CA VAL A 104 9.37 -9.94 -7.89
C VAL A 104 9.59 -9.66 -9.38
N ARG A 105 8.50 -9.72 -10.15
CA ARG A 105 8.47 -9.35 -11.56
C ARG A 105 8.26 -7.85 -11.81
N GLY A 106 7.51 -7.16 -10.95
CA GLY A 106 7.21 -5.75 -11.06
C GLY A 106 6.47 -5.22 -9.83
N LEU A 107 6.50 -3.90 -9.62
CA LEU A 107 5.94 -3.21 -8.45
C LEU A 107 4.90 -2.17 -8.84
N LEU A 108 3.75 -2.19 -8.15
CA LEU A 108 2.76 -1.10 -8.12
C LEU A 108 2.69 -0.57 -6.69
N LEU A 109 3.23 0.61 -6.45
CA LEU A 109 3.36 1.22 -5.13
C LEU A 109 2.46 2.46 -5.05
N VAL A 110 1.47 2.44 -4.17
CA VAL A 110 0.52 3.54 -3.98
C VAL A 110 0.74 4.18 -2.62
N CYS A 111 1.01 5.49 -2.61
CA CYS A 111 1.34 6.25 -1.40
C CYS A 111 2.32 5.51 -0.49
N PRO A 112 3.46 4.99 -1.01
CA PRO A 112 4.34 4.13 -0.24
C PRO A 112 4.96 4.86 0.96
N GLY A 113 5.01 4.21 2.11
CA GLY A 113 5.94 4.57 3.15
C GLY A 113 7.37 4.30 2.65
N VAL A 114 8.21 5.31 2.56
CA VAL A 114 9.63 5.18 2.19
C VAL A 114 10.50 5.42 3.40
N THR A 115 10.16 6.47 4.15
CA THR A 115 10.66 6.75 5.49
C THR A 115 9.57 6.39 6.47
N ILE A 116 9.70 5.23 7.15
CA ILE A 116 8.60 4.71 7.95
C ILE A 116 8.41 5.47 9.27
N ALA A 117 9.49 6.01 9.85
CA ALA A 117 9.43 6.82 11.06
C ALA A 117 8.72 8.16 10.81
N PRO A 118 7.58 8.47 11.46
CA PRO A 118 6.80 9.67 11.16
C PRO A 118 7.58 10.97 11.29
N ALA A 119 8.43 11.10 12.32
CA ALA A 119 9.22 12.30 12.57
C ALA A 119 10.28 12.60 11.50
N SER A 120 10.59 11.64 10.64
CA SER A 120 11.62 11.76 9.59
C SER A 120 11.02 11.94 8.19
N ARG A 121 9.70 11.99 8.06
CA ARG A 121 9.01 12.12 6.77
C ARG A 121 9.06 13.56 6.27
N THR A 122 9.21 13.73 4.96
CA THR A 122 9.04 15.03 4.29
C THR A 122 7.59 15.15 3.83
N LEU A 123 6.77 15.82 4.63
CA LEU A 123 5.36 16.05 4.32
C LEU A 123 5.18 17.33 3.47
N PRO A 124 4.14 17.40 2.63
CA PRO A 124 3.80 18.62 1.91
C PRO A 124 3.35 19.71 2.91
N GLU A 125 3.51 20.97 2.50
CA GLU A 125 2.85 22.07 3.21
C GLU A 125 1.34 21.81 3.25
N PRO A 126 0.68 22.10 4.39
CA PRO A 126 -0.75 21.94 4.51
C PRO A 126 -1.46 22.77 3.43
N HIS A 127 -1.94 22.13 2.41
CA HIS A 127 -2.70 22.75 1.35
C HIS A 127 -4.15 22.33 1.53
N ALA A 128 -4.99 23.26 1.99
CA ALA A 128 -6.42 23.00 2.09
C ALA A 128 -7.04 23.13 0.69
N PRO A 129 -7.38 22.02 0.01
CA PRO A 129 -8.21 22.10 -1.17
C PRO A 129 -9.54 22.73 -0.76
N THR A 130 -10.22 23.39 -1.70
CA THR A 130 -11.56 23.92 -1.46
C THR A 130 -12.49 22.76 -1.14
N ALA A 131 -12.93 22.65 0.10
CA ALA A 131 -13.82 21.59 0.56
C ALA A 131 -15.15 22.20 1.05
N PRO A 132 -16.28 21.48 0.92
CA PRO A 132 -17.50 21.81 1.64
C PRO A 132 -17.21 21.88 3.15
N THR A 133 -17.90 22.74 3.87
CA THR A 133 -17.68 22.91 5.32
C THR A 133 -18.10 21.68 6.13
N ASP A 134 -18.97 20.85 5.58
CA ASP A 134 -19.59 19.66 6.18
C ASP A 134 -18.97 18.33 5.75
N TRP A 135 -17.86 18.36 5.03
CA TRP A 135 -17.30 17.14 4.40
C TRP A 135 -16.86 16.04 5.40
N LEU A 136 -16.63 16.39 6.67
CA LEU A 136 -16.27 15.47 7.76
C LEU A 136 -17.40 15.27 8.80
N ASP A 137 -18.59 15.82 8.59
CA ASP A 137 -19.64 15.80 9.62
C ASP A 137 -20.07 14.38 10.00
N ASP A 138 -20.13 13.48 9.04
CA ASP A 138 -20.47 12.06 9.24
C ASP A 138 -19.30 11.20 9.72
N ALA A 139 -18.10 11.75 9.80
CA ALA A 139 -16.92 11.02 10.25
C ALA A 139 -16.89 10.88 11.78
N PRO A 140 -16.50 9.71 12.33
CA PRO A 140 -16.23 9.52 13.75
C PRO A 140 -15.25 10.57 14.27
N ALA A 141 -15.51 11.12 15.45
CA ALA A 141 -14.77 12.26 16.00
C ALA A 141 -13.26 11.97 16.16
N ASP A 142 -12.92 10.75 16.53
CA ASP A 142 -11.55 10.25 16.69
C ASP A 142 -10.80 10.08 15.37
N LEU A 143 -11.51 9.94 14.24
CA LEU A 143 -10.90 9.80 12.92
C LEU A 143 -10.81 11.12 12.14
N ARG A 144 -11.50 12.17 12.54
CA ARG A 144 -11.55 13.45 11.78
C ARG A 144 -10.18 14.04 11.52
N ALA A 145 -9.32 14.11 12.53
CA ALA A 145 -7.97 14.65 12.39
C ALA A 145 -7.10 13.81 11.44
N HIS A 146 -7.27 12.47 11.48
CA HIS A 146 -6.58 11.58 10.56
C HIS A 146 -7.08 11.76 9.11
N LEU A 147 -8.39 11.81 8.92
CA LEU A 147 -8.99 12.00 7.59
C LEU A 147 -8.63 13.37 7.00
N ASP A 148 -8.58 14.42 7.83
CA ASP A 148 -8.15 15.76 7.38
C ASP A 148 -6.71 15.79 6.88
N ALA A 149 -5.80 15.06 7.54
CA ALA A 149 -4.42 14.93 7.10
C ALA A 149 -4.27 13.97 5.89
N ALA A 150 -5.15 12.97 5.80
CA ALA A 150 -5.01 11.88 4.84
C ALA A 150 -5.71 12.11 3.49
N LEU A 151 -6.74 12.99 3.43
CA LEU A 151 -7.56 13.15 2.24
C LEU A 151 -7.25 14.44 1.47
N GLY A 152 -7.05 14.30 0.17
CA GLY A 152 -6.94 15.40 -0.79
C GLY A 152 -8.27 15.70 -1.49
N HIS A 153 -9.04 14.68 -1.85
CA HIS A 153 -10.39 14.83 -2.42
C HIS A 153 -11.45 14.86 -1.32
N ARG A 154 -11.73 16.05 -0.82
CA ARG A 154 -12.51 16.29 0.39
C ARG A 154 -14.01 16.41 0.09
N THR A 155 -14.70 15.28 0.05
CA THR A 155 -16.16 15.21 -0.11
C THR A 155 -16.78 14.19 0.85
N PRO A 156 -18.04 14.37 1.29
CA PRO A 156 -18.73 13.38 2.12
C PRO A 156 -18.75 11.98 1.48
N ALA A 157 -18.87 11.89 0.18
CA ALA A 157 -18.91 10.62 -0.55
C ALA A 157 -17.57 9.86 -0.48
N VAL A 158 -16.44 10.56 -0.61
CA VAL A 158 -15.10 9.96 -0.45
C VAL A 158 -14.89 9.52 0.99
N VAL A 159 -15.26 10.34 1.97
CA VAL A 159 -15.20 9.96 3.39
C VAL A 159 -16.00 8.69 3.66
N ALA A 160 -17.24 8.61 3.20
CA ALA A 160 -18.09 7.43 3.37
C ALA A 160 -17.45 6.17 2.74
N THR A 161 -16.86 6.32 1.52
CA THR A 161 -16.19 5.22 0.82
C THR A 161 -14.96 4.74 1.60
N VAL A 162 -14.14 5.65 2.09
CA VAL A 162 -12.94 5.33 2.88
C VAL A 162 -13.32 4.66 4.19
N LEU A 163 -14.30 5.20 4.92
CA LEU A 163 -14.77 4.61 6.17
C LEU A 163 -15.32 3.20 5.98
N ALA A 164 -16.13 2.98 4.94
CA ALA A 164 -16.65 1.65 4.60
C ALA A 164 -15.51 0.66 4.30
N ALA A 165 -14.48 1.09 3.60
CA ALA A 165 -13.33 0.27 3.30
C ALA A 165 -12.50 -0.05 4.55
N LEU A 166 -12.27 0.93 5.43
CA LEU A 166 -11.48 0.76 6.66
C LEU A 166 -12.16 -0.16 7.69
N THR A 167 -13.49 -0.21 7.67
CA THR A 167 -14.28 -1.08 8.55
C THR A 167 -14.55 -2.47 7.95
N SER A 168 -14.05 -2.73 6.74
CA SER A 168 -14.18 -4.04 6.11
C SER A 168 -13.19 -5.05 6.68
N GLY A 169 -13.67 -6.15 7.24
CA GLY A 169 -12.87 -7.17 7.90
C GLY A 169 -12.66 -6.93 9.40
N GLY A 170 -11.97 -7.85 10.04
CA GLY A 170 -11.67 -7.78 11.48
C GLY A 170 -10.48 -6.87 11.79
N PRO A 171 -10.37 -6.36 13.03
CA PRO A 171 -9.28 -5.47 13.43
C PRO A 171 -7.90 -6.17 13.52
N GLY A 172 -7.89 -7.50 13.65
CA GLY A 172 -6.68 -8.28 13.94
C GLY A 172 -6.24 -8.19 15.41
N ASP A 173 -4.96 -8.36 15.66
CA ASP A 173 -4.33 -8.24 16.98
C ASP A 173 -3.87 -6.78 17.22
N GLU A 174 -4.70 -6.01 17.91
CA GLU A 174 -4.43 -4.59 18.18
C GLU A 174 -3.16 -4.38 19.00
N THR A 175 -2.85 -5.29 19.94
CA THR A 175 -1.62 -5.23 20.74
C THR A 175 -0.40 -5.41 19.86
N PHE A 176 -0.41 -6.42 18.99
CA PHE A 176 0.66 -6.65 18.02
C PHE A 176 0.88 -5.44 17.12
N GLN A 177 -0.20 -4.85 16.59
CA GLN A 177 -0.13 -3.67 15.71
C GLN A 177 0.41 -2.44 16.44
N GLN A 178 0.00 -2.24 17.70
CA GLN A 178 0.50 -1.15 18.54
C GLN A 178 2.00 -1.31 18.82
N ASP A 179 2.42 -2.51 19.22
CA ASP A 179 3.82 -2.84 19.50
C ASP A 179 4.70 -2.69 18.25
N LEU A 180 4.18 -3.09 17.07
CA LEU A 180 4.84 -2.88 15.79
C LEU A 180 5.05 -1.39 15.50
N ARG A 181 4.01 -0.57 15.63
CA ARG A 181 4.05 0.85 15.30
C ARG A 181 4.97 1.66 16.21
N THR A 182 5.04 1.29 17.48
CA THR A 182 5.82 2.03 18.50
C THR A 182 7.19 1.42 18.77
N GLY A 183 7.43 0.20 18.26
CA GLY A 183 8.66 -0.54 18.45
C GLY A 183 9.85 0.04 17.67
N PRO A 184 11.07 -0.22 18.15
CA PRO A 184 12.30 0.28 17.51
C PRO A 184 12.57 -0.35 16.13
N GLU A 185 11.94 -1.47 15.82
CA GLU A 185 12.12 -2.24 14.58
C GLU A 185 10.93 -2.06 13.62
N TYR A 186 10.22 -0.92 13.71
CA TYR A 186 9.20 -0.56 12.74
C TYR A 186 9.82 -0.28 11.37
N ALA A 187 11.04 0.26 11.32
CA ALA A 187 11.80 0.40 10.07
C ALA A 187 12.48 -0.92 9.68
N LEU A 188 12.50 -1.22 8.38
CA LEU A 188 13.34 -2.29 7.82
C LEU A 188 14.81 -1.90 7.95
N PRO A 189 15.71 -2.86 8.22
CA PRO A 189 17.15 -2.57 8.34
C PRO A 189 17.77 -1.93 7.10
N ASP A 190 17.19 -2.21 5.92
CA ASP A 190 17.64 -1.72 4.61
C ASP A 190 16.79 -0.56 4.05
N GLU A 191 15.99 0.11 4.90
CA GLU A 191 15.06 1.19 4.48
C GLU A 191 15.74 2.25 3.60
N ASN A 192 16.94 2.66 3.95
CA ASN A 192 17.70 3.69 3.24
C ASN A 192 18.74 3.12 2.25
N GLY A 193 18.63 1.84 1.91
CA GLY A 193 19.57 1.19 0.99
C GLY A 193 19.43 1.69 -0.45
N ASP A 194 20.53 1.55 -1.20
CA ASP A 194 20.60 1.93 -2.63
C ASP A 194 20.46 0.72 -3.57
N THR A 195 19.86 -0.38 -3.08
CA THR A 195 19.62 -1.57 -3.91
C THR A 195 18.70 -1.22 -5.07
N VAL A 196 19.18 -1.48 -6.29
CA VAL A 196 18.45 -1.19 -7.52
C VAL A 196 17.55 -2.38 -7.87
N PHE A 197 16.26 -2.12 -8.11
CA PHE A 197 15.32 -3.06 -8.67
C PHE A 197 15.09 -2.75 -10.16
N ASN A 198 15.45 -3.67 -11.05
CA ASN A 198 15.42 -3.50 -12.50
C ASN A 198 14.09 -3.86 -13.16
N GLY A 199 13.10 -4.34 -12.41
CA GLY A 199 11.76 -4.61 -12.94
C GLY A 199 10.96 -3.32 -13.20
N PRO A 200 9.83 -3.41 -13.92
CA PRO A 200 8.94 -2.28 -14.12
C PRO A 200 8.28 -1.84 -12.82
N VAL A 201 8.40 -0.56 -12.48
CA VAL A 201 7.80 0.03 -11.28
C VAL A 201 6.84 1.14 -11.65
N SER A 202 5.71 1.24 -10.96
CA SER A 202 4.81 2.39 -10.97
C SER A 202 4.60 2.87 -9.53
N VAL A 203 4.95 4.13 -9.27
CA VAL A 203 4.74 4.80 -7.98
C VAL A 203 3.72 5.90 -8.16
N LEU A 204 2.60 5.82 -7.44
CA LEU A 204 1.56 6.84 -7.41
C LEU A 204 1.46 7.44 -6.02
N THR A 205 1.42 8.76 -5.93
CA THR A 205 1.34 9.49 -4.67
C THR A 205 0.29 10.59 -4.75
N GLY A 206 -0.36 10.89 -3.64
CA GLY A 206 -1.25 12.03 -3.52
C GLY A 206 -0.46 13.31 -3.21
N ARG A 207 -0.80 14.41 -3.90
CA ARG A 207 -0.20 15.72 -3.62
C ARG A 207 -0.50 16.20 -2.21
N GLN A 208 -1.69 15.89 -1.69
CA GLN A 208 -2.17 16.29 -0.38
C GLN A 208 -2.00 15.19 0.68
N ASP A 209 -1.14 14.19 0.43
CA ASP A 209 -0.85 13.13 1.41
C ASP A 209 -0.07 13.68 2.60
N GLY A 210 -0.79 14.06 3.67
CA GLY A 210 -0.21 14.50 4.94
C GLY A 210 0.23 13.37 5.87
N ILE A 211 0.17 12.10 5.41
CA ILE A 211 0.58 10.94 6.19
C ILE A 211 2.02 10.52 5.83
N VAL A 212 2.32 10.31 4.54
CA VAL A 212 3.65 9.89 4.07
C VAL A 212 4.29 10.87 3.10
N GLY A 213 3.53 11.82 2.55
CA GLY A 213 4.01 12.78 1.57
C GLY A 213 4.30 12.15 0.20
N TYR A 214 5.07 12.88 -0.63
CA TYR A 214 5.51 12.41 -1.96
C TYR A 214 6.99 12.71 -2.25
N ALA A 215 7.64 13.56 -1.46
CA ALA A 215 9.01 13.99 -1.74
C ALA A 215 10.04 12.89 -1.45
N ASP A 216 9.84 12.11 -0.38
CA ASP A 216 10.71 10.98 -0.04
C ASP A 216 10.59 9.88 -1.09
N GLN A 217 9.38 9.64 -1.59
CA GLN A 217 9.08 8.68 -2.65
C GLN A 217 9.76 9.06 -3.96
N PHE A 218 9.78 10.36 -4.30
CA PHE A 218 10.53 10.83 -5.48
C PHE A 218 12.04 10.58 -5.33
N ARG A 219 12.61 10.81 -4.15
CA ARG A 219 14.03 10.50 -3.88
C ARG A 219 14.35 9.01 -4.03
N ALA A 220 13.42 8.14 -3.66
CA ALA A 220 13.57 6.68 -3.80
C ALA A 220 13.57 6.20 -5.26
N MET A 221 13.10 7.02 -6.23
CA MET A 221 13.12 6.66 -7.64
C MET A 221 14.51 6.37 -8.21
N ARG A 222 15.59 6.82 -7.55
CA ARG A 222 16.97 6.44 -7.93
C ARG A 222 17.20 4.92 -7.92
N CYS A 223 16.42 4.18 -7.12
CA CYS A 223 16.50 2.73 -7.03
C CYS A 223 15.65 2.00 -8.10
N TYR A 224 14.89 2.73 -8.92
CA TYR A 224 13.96 2.19 -9.91
C TYR A 224 14.22 2.75 -11.32
N PRO A 225 15.27 2.28 -12.03
CA PRO A 225 15.63 2.83 -13.36
C PRO A 225 14.51 2.67 -14.40
N HIS A 226 13.63 1.69 -14.23
CA HIS A 226 12.44 1.47 -15.06
C HIS A 226 11.15 1.89 -14.32
N GLY A 227 11.25 2.89 -13.44
CA GLY A 227 10.16 3.42 -12.65
C GLY A 227 9.41 4.56 -13.34
N THR A 228 8.10 4.60 -13.14
CA THR A 228 7.26 5.78 -13.39
C THR A 228 6.82 6.34 -12.05
N PHE A 229 6.97 7.65 -11.86
CA PHE A 229 6.52 8.37 -10.67
C PHE A 229 5.43 9.36 -11.03
N THR A 230 4.34 9.37 -10.28
CA THR A 230 3.21 10.27 -10.51
C THR A 230 2.74 10.88 -9.19
N VAL A 231 2.60 12.21 -9.16
CA VAL A 231 1.94 12.95 -8.09
C VAL A 231 0.58 13.40 -8.59
N ILE A 232 -0.49 12.92 -7.95
CA ILE A 232 -1.88 13.17 -8.35
C ILE A 232 -2.43 14.28 -7.47
N ASP A 233 -2.96 15.34 -8.09
CA ASP A 233 -3.67 16.40 -7.39
C ASP A 233 -5.07 15.96 -6.97
N GLU A 234 -5.65 16.62 -5.97
CA GLU A 234 -6.91 16.20 -5.35
C GLU A 234 -6.86 14.73 -4.89
N ALA A 235 -5.72 14.31 -4.35
CA ALA A 235 -5.48 12.99 -3.77
C ALA A 235 -4.57 13.09 -2.56
N GLY A 236 -4.88 12.32 -1.56
CA GLY A 236 -4.09 12.13 -0.35
C GLY A 236 -3.63 10.69 -0.19
N HIS A 237 -3.63 10.22 1.04
CA HIS A 237 -3.15 8.89 1.42
C HIS A 237 -4.07 7.75 0.97
N TYR A 238 -5.37 8.03 0.85
CA TYR A 238 -6.38 7.08 0.38
C TYR A 238 -6.63 7.21 -1.14
N LEU A 239 -5.60 7.54 -1.90
CA LEU A 239 -5.61 7.73 -3.35
C LEU A 239 -6.44 6.67 -4.12
N PRO A 240 -6.42 5.36 -3.79
CA PRO A 240 -7.25 4.38 -4.49
C PRO A 240 -8.76 4.67 -4.45
N PHE A 241 -9.22 5.30 -3.37
CA PHE A 241 -10.63 5.66 -3.17
C PHE A 241 -10.93 7.09 -3.62
N GLU A 242 -9.92 7.95 -3.63
CA GLU A 242 -10.04 9.35 -4.03
C GLU A 242 -9.98 9.51 -5.57
N GLN A 243 -9.10 8.77 -6.23
CA GLN A 243 -8.83 8.87 -7.66
C GLN A 243 -8.79 7.49 -8.36
N PRO A 244 -9.86 6.67 -8.24
CA PRO A 244 -9.85 5.28 -8.75
C PRO A 244 -9.65 5.20 -10.28
N ALA A 245 -10.14 6.19 -11.03
CA ALA A 245 -9.96 6.23 -12.48
C ALA A 245 -8.50 6.45 -12.88
N LEU A 246 -7.79 7.35 -12.18
CA LEU A 246 -6.37 7.59 -12.42
C LEU A 246 -5.52 6.40 -11.97
N LEU A 247 -5.81 5.80 -10.82
CA LEU A 247 -5.14 4.57 -10.40
C LEU A 247 -5.29 3.48 -11.48
N ARG A 248 -6.50 3.26 -12.00
CA ARG A 248 -6.75 2.28 -13.06
C ARG A 248 -5.93 2.56 -14.32
N ALA A 249 -5.93 3.81 -14.80
CA ALA A 249 -5.20 4.19 -16.00
C ALA A 249 -3.68 3.93 -15.89
N HIS A 250 -3.09 4.31 -14.74
CA HIS A 250 -1.68 4.08 -14.46
C HIS A 250 -1.35 2.60 -14.27
N THR A 251 -2.21 1.87 -13.59
CA THR A 251 -2.08 0.41 -13.42
C THR A 251 -2.08 -0.29 -14.77
N GLN A 252 -3.00 0.03 -15.67
CA GLN A 252 -3.04 -0.55 -17.01
C GLN A 252 -1.79 -0.18 -17.83
N ALA A 253 -1.29 1.05 -17.71
CA ALA A 253 -0.05 1.46 -18.37
C ALA A 253 1.17 0.70 -17.83
N TRP A 254 1.22 0.45 -16.52
CA TRP A 254 2.27 -0.34 -15.89
C TRP A 254 2.20 -1.82 -16.30
N LEU A 255 1.03 -2.44 -16.29
CA LEU A 255 0.83 -3.84 -16.69
C LEU A 255 1.35 -4.13 -18.10
N ARG A 256 1.17 -3.20 -19.06
CA ARG A 256 1.74 -3.38 -20.41
C ARG A 256 3.25 -3.55 -20.43
N ARG A 257 3.97 -3.01 -19.44
CA ARG A 257 5.44 -3.14 -19.30
C ARG A 257 5.87 -4.42 -18.60
N THR A 258 4.95 -5.12 -17.94
CA THR A 258 5.24 -6.36 -17.21
C THR A 258 5.12 -7.61 -18.08
N HIS A 259 4.70 -7.51 -19.31
CA HIS A 259 4.53 -8.64 -20.24
C HIS A 259 5.81 -9.01 -21.02
N HIS A 260 6.91 -8.29 -20.82
CA HIS A 260 8.18 -8.52 -21.52
C HIS A 260 9.23 -9.21 -20.67
#